data_fad3a7e94b06cc3e6564e40f07dffa01
#
_entry.id   fad3a7e94b06cc3e6564e40f07dffa01
#
_cell.length_a   1.000
_cell.length_b   1.000
_cell.length_c   1.000
_cell.angle_alpha   90.00
_cell.angle_beta   90.00
_cell.angle_gamma   90.00
#
_symmetry.space_group_name_H-M   'P 1'
#
loop_
_entity.id
_entity.type
_entity.pdbx_description
1 polymer ?
#
loop_
_entity_poly.entity_id
_entity_poly.type
_entity_poly.pdbx_seq_one_letter_code
_entity_poly.pdbx_strand_id
1 'polypeptide(L)'
;MRRTFLLSLALPLALVTSRVAAQTCVGMPSFTTGRMQVTAGGSFADGASSFGGTFGLGAPTGLYGKAGLGTTQYDAFDGSSLDLNLGGGYQIPLQTSRTAQLCPVASLSIASGPNDIFGAGVDMSSRTLAFGAAVGALVGHSSQMQILPNASFHLANTRVSVDDGTDSAADSESYGLLTLGTGFVFSSRFSLNPSISIPVGLDGSSASFGLVGAMNFGR
;
A
#
# COMPACT_ATOMS: atom_id res chain seq x y z
N MET A 1 -46.60 -20.04 7.81
CA MET A 1 -46.08 -19.08 8.79
C MET A 1 -44.56 -19.13 8.79
N ARG A 2 -43.91 -18.26 8.03
CA ARG A 2 -42.43 -18.16 7.96
C ARG A 2 -42.03 -16.99 8.85
N ARG A 3 -41.35 -17.27 9.96
CA ARG A 3 -40.74 -16.26 10.83
C ARG A 3 -39.37 -15.93 10.30
N THR A 4 -39.23 -14.77 9.68
CA THR A 4 -37.98 -14.12 9.31
C THR A 4 -37.27 -13.59 10.58
N PHE A 5 -36.17 -14.22 10.98
CA PHE A 5 -35.27 -13.71 12.00
C PHE A 5 -34.36 -12.67 11.34
N LEU A 6 -34.66 -11.39 11.54
CA LEU A 6 -33.75 -10.29 11.27
C LEU A 6 -32.74 -10.23 12.43
N LEU A 7 -31.56 -10.79 12.23
CA LEU A 7 -30.43 -10.58 13.12
C LEU A 7 -29.89 -9.17 12.85
N SER A 8 -30.34 -8.22 13.67
CA SER A 8 -29.74 -6.86 13.74
C SER A 8 -28.40 -6.96 14.43
N LEU A 9 -27.33 -7.10 13.66
CA LEU A 9 -25.95 -6.99 14.13
C LEU A 9 -25.62 -5.52 14.32
N ALA A 10 -26.13 -4.92 15.39
CA ALA A 10 -25.70 -3.61 15.88
C ALA A 10 -24.33 -3.78 16.55
N LEU A 11 -23.28 -3.63 15.76
CA LEU A 11 -21.91 -3.53 16.28
C LEU A 11 -21.78 -2.18 16.97
N PRO A 12 -21.62 -2.10 18.31
CA PRO A 12 -21.38 -0.82 18.97
C PRO A 12 -19.98 -0.35 18.56
N LEU A 13 -19.92 0.64 17.68
CA LEU A 13 -18.70 1.38 17.38
C LEU A 13 -18.35 2.18 18.64
N ALA A 14 -17.64 1.57 19.56
CA ALA A 14 -17.08 2.27 20.72
C ALA A 14 -16.03 3.27 20.20
N LEU A 15 -16.44 4.51 20.01
CA LEU A 15 -15.59 5.66 19.70
C LEU A 15 -14.69 5.95 20.92
N VAL A 16 -13.62 5.20 21.06
CA VAL A 16 -12.61 5.50 22.07
C VAL A 16 -11.50 6.29 21.43
N THR A 17 -11.55 7.61 21.61
CA THR A 17 -10.54 8.56 21.17
C THR A 17 -9.26 8.40 21.99
N SER A 18 -8.31 7.63 21.52
CA SER A 18 -6.96 7.65 22.02
C SER A 18 -5.98 7.90 20.90
N ARG A 19 -5.06 8.77 21.19
CA ARG A 19 -4.02 9.24 20.27
C ARG A 19 -2.98 8.13 20.09
N VAL A 20 -3.14 7.32 19.05
CA VAL A 20 -2.06 6.45 18.58
C VAL A 20 -1.08 7.33 17.84
N ALA A 21 0.14 7.44 18.32
CA ALA A 21 1.17 8.30 17.71
C ALA A 21 1.71 7.73 16.39
N ALA A 22 1.48 6.44 16.10
CA ALA A 22 1.95 5.77 14.91
C ALA A 22 0.88 4.87 14.28
N GLN A 23 0.94 4.72 12.97
CA GLN A 23 0.18 3.74 12.18
C GLN A 23 1.03 2.46 12.11
N THR A 24 0.94 1.63 13.16
CA THR A 24 1.84 0.49 13.33
C THR A 24 1.72 -0.53 12.21
N CYS A 25 0.52 -0.73 11.66
CA CYS A 25 0.26 -1.70 10.59
C CYS A 25 1.00 -1.41 9.27
N VAL A 26 1.46 -0.20 9.04
CA VAL A 26 2.21 0.18 7.82
C VAL A 26 3.54 0.86 8.14
N GLY A 27 3.98 0.83 9.40
CA GLY A 27 5.27 1.38 9.81
C GLY A 27 5.44 2.89 9.62
N MET A 28 4.34 3.66 9.68
CA MET A 28 4.32 5.09 9.36
C MET A 28 3.73 5.91 10.51
N PRO A 29 3.88 7.26 10.51
CA PRO A 29 3.17 8.12 11.44
C PRO A 29 1.66 8.02 11.27
N SER A 30 0.91 8.13 12.37
CA SER A 30 -0.54 7.90 12.36
C SER A 30 -1.34 9.04 11.73
N PHE A 31 -2.38 8.67 10.97
CA PHE A 31 -3.42 9.59 10.50
C PHE A 31 -4.45 9.98 11.56
N THR A 32 -4.47 9.36 12.75
CA THR A 32 -5.54 9.56 13.75
C THR A 32 -5.66 10.97 14.29
N THR A 33 -4.84 11.86 13.85
CA THR A 33 -4.82 13.24 14.28
C THR A 33 -5.27 14.23 13.18
N GLY A 34 -6.08 13.76 12.24
CA GLY A 34 -6.72 14.59 11.20
C GLY A 34 -5.72 15.15 10.21
N ARG A 35 -4.90 14.32 9.58
CA ARG A 35 -3.67 14.74 9.01
C ARG A 35 -3.47 14.34 7.59
N MET A 36 -2.70 15.18 6.95
CA MET A 36 -2.10 14.94 5.65
C MET A 36 -0.79 14.20 5.82
N GLN A 37 -0.53 13.25 4.95
CA GLN A 37 0.73 12.53 4.85
C GLN A 37 1.25 12.62 3.43
N VAL A 38 2.54 12.90 3.28
CA VAL A 38 3.27 12.76 2.03
C VAL A 38 4.26 11.62 2.19
N THR A 39 4.32 10.74 1.20
CA THR A 39 5.34 9.68 1.14
C THR A 39 6.13 9.80 -0.14
N ALA A 40 7.39 9.40 -0.09
CA ALA A 40 8.21 9.19 -1.27
C ALA A 40 9.08 7.96 -1.05
N GLY A 41 9.35 7.22 -2.10
CA GLY A 41 10.16 6.02 -1.99
C GLY A 41 10.39 5.33 -3.30
N GLY A 42 11.08 4.20 -3.22
CA GLY A 42 11.35 3.32 -4.35
C GLY A 42 11.32 1.86 -3.94
N SER A 43 11.20 1.01 -4.93
CA SER A 43 11.38 -0.43 -4.80
C SER A 43 12.27 -0.95 -5.93
N PHE A 44 13.01 -1.99 -5.62
CA PHE A 44 14.00 -2.61 -6.49
C PHE A 44 13.72 -4.11 -6.53
N ALA A 45 13.49 -4.64 -7.70
CA ALA A 45 13.33 -6.05 -7.99
C ALA A 45 14.31 -6.45 -9.08
N ASP A 46 14.46 -7.75 -9.31
CA ASP A 46 15.19 -8.24 -10.47
C ASP A 46 14.46 -7.79 -11.75
N GLY A 47 15.16 -7.06 -12.60
CA GLY A 47 14.64 -6.55 -13.86
C GLY A 47 13.79 -5.27 -13.80
N ALA A 48 13.55 -4.65 -12.62
CA ALA A 48 12.79 -3.41 -12.56
C ALA A 48 13.09 -2.57 -11.31
N SER A 49 13.02 -1.25 -11.48
CA SER A 49 13.12 -0.27 -10.40
C SER A 49 11.96 0.70 -10.45
N SER A 50 11.27 0.91 -9.32
CA SER A 50 10.13 1.83 -9.24
C SER A 50 10.40 2.95 -8.25
N PHE A 51 9.96 4.16 -8.59
CA PHE A 51 10.05 5.34 -7.72
C PHE A 51 8.72 6.09 -7.75
N GLY A 52 8.34 6.64 -6.61
CA GLY A 52 7.09 7.38 -6.57
C GLY A 52 6.84 8.10 -5.27
N GLY A 53 5.70 8.80 -5.24
CA GLY A 53 5.22 9.49 -4.07
C GLY A 53 3.70 9.43 -3.94
N THR A 54 3.20 9.52 -2.71
CA THR A 54 1.77 9.56 -2.45
C THR A 54 1.42 10.72 -1.51
N PHE A 55 0.22 11.23 -1.69
CA PHE A 55 -0.44 12.12 -0.75
C PHE A 55 -1.61 11.37 -0.12
N GLY A 56 -1.69 11.40 1.20
CA GLY A 56 -2.71 10.72 1.98
C GLY A 56 -3.46 11.66 2.92
N LEU A 57 -4.71 11.34 3.15
CA LEU A 57 -5.59 11.98 4.12
C LEU A 57 -6.16 10.92 5.06
N GLY A 58 -6.21 11.22 6.35
CA GLY A 58 -6.79 10.33 7.35
C GLY A 58 -7.78 11.05 8.26
N ALA A 59 -8.78 10.28 8.70
CA ALA A 59 -9.79 10.72 9.66
C ALA A 59 -9.44 10.30 11.08
N PRO A 60 -9.92 11.00 12.12
CA PRO A 60 -9.74 10.62 13.52
C PRO A 60 -10.30 9.22 13.86
N THR A 61 -11.23 8.73 13.06
CA THR A 61 -11.83 7.40 13.17
C THR A 61 -10.87 6.26 12.79
N GLY A 62 -9.72 6.58 12.15
CA GLY A 62 -8.77 5.59 11.65
C GLY A 62 -8.94 5.27 10.17
N LEU A 63 -9.99 5.77 9.50
CA LEU A 63 -10.12 5.67 8.05
C LEU A 63 -9.09 6.58 7.37
N TYR A 64 -8.46 6.09 6.30
CA TYR A 64 -7.54 6.89 5.49
C TYR A 64 -7.64 6.53 4.01
N GLY A 65 -7.30 7.50 3.16
CA GLY A 65 -7.15 7.34 1.72
C GLY A 65 -5.87 7.98 1.25
N LYS A 66 -5.32 7.47 0.15
CA LYS A 66 -4.09 7.99 -0.48
C LYS A 66 -4.18 7.92 -1.99
N ALA A 67 -3.55 8.88 -2.64
CA ALA A 67 -3.34 8.91 -4.08
C ALA A 67 -1.87 9.22 -4.36
N GLY A 68 -1.33 8.69 -5.45
CA GLY A 68 0.07 8.90 -5.76
C GLY A 68 0.41 8.66 -7.22
N LEU A 69 1.60 9.11 -7.57
CA LEU A 69 2.20 8.93 -8.88
C LEU A 69 3.57 8.29 -8.72
N GLY A 70 3.95 7.50 -9.69
CA GLY A 70 5.25 6.85 -9.74
C GLY A 70 5.70 6.59 -11.17
N THR A 71 6.88 6.05 -11.29
CA THR A 71 7.45 5.55 -12.54
C THR A 71 8.16 4.25 -12.27
N THR A 72 8.06 3.32 -13.21
CA THR A 72 8.80 2.07 -13.18
C THR A 72 9.70 2.01 -14.40
N GLN A 73 10.98 1.76 -14.17
CA GLN A 73 12.00 1.51 -15.19
C GLN A 73 12.27 0.02 -15.29
N TYR A 74 12.42 -0.50 -16.49
CA TYR A 74 12.65 -1.90 -16.78
C TYR A 74 14.06 -2.10 -17.32
N ASP A 75 14.80 -3.09 -16.79
CA ASP A 75 16.17 -3.36 -17.21
C ASP A 75 16.23 -4.11 -18.56
N ALA A 76 15.14 -4.84 -18.90
CA ALA A 76 15.08 -5.67 -20.12
C ALA A 76 14.90 -4.86 -21.41
N PHE A 77 14.46 -3.60 -21.32
CA PHE A 77 14.20 -2.73 -22.46
C PHE A 77 14.28 -1.26 -22.05
N ASP A 78 14.69 -0.41 -22.97
CA ASP A 78 14.70 1.05 -22.78
C ASP A 78 13.26 1.58 -22.72
N GLY A 79 12.71 1.68 -21.52
CA GLY A 79 11.37 2.19 -21.33
C GLY A 79 10.98 2.35 -19.87
N SER A 80 10.03 3.24 -19.65
CA SER A 80 9.43 3.43 -18.33
C SER A 80 7.92 3.50 -18.41
N SER A 81 7.23 3.03 -17.37
CA SER A 81 5.80 3.29 -17.18
C SER A 81 5.57 4.48 -16.27
N LEU A 82 4.44 5.13 -16.45
CA LEU A 82 3.87 6.09 -15.49
C LEU A 82 2.77 5.39 -14.71
N ASP A 83 2.88 5.43 -13.37
CA ASP A 83 1.99 4.73 -12.46
C ASP A 83 1.11 5.72 -11.69
N LEU A 84 -0.20 5.53 -11.74
CA LEU A 84 -1.18 6.18 -10.85
C LEU A 84 -1.62 5.17 -9.79
N ASN A 85 -1.48 5.54 -8.51
CA ASN A 85 -1.84 4.70 -7.38
C ASN A 85 -2.94 5.37 -6.55
N LEU A 86 -4.00 4.61 -6.27
CA LEU A 86 -5.07 4.97 -5.34
C LEU A 86 -5.16 3.89 -4.27
N GLY A 87 -5.37 4.28 -3.02
CA GLY A 87 -5.47 3.28 -1.96
C GLY A 87 -6.13 3.84 -0.71
N GLY A 88 -6.46 2.94 0.20
CA GLY A 88 -7.02 3.30 1.48
C GLY A 88 -7.10 2.12 2.44
N GLY A 89 -7.50 2.41 3.66
CA GLY A 89 -7.63 1.40 4.69
C GLY A 89 -8.22 1.94 5.98
N TYR A 90 -8.35 1.06 6.94
CA TYR A 90 -8.90 1.37 8.25
C TYR A 90 -8.01 0.81 9.36
N GLN A 91 -7.72 1.61 10.38
CA GLN A 91 -6.87 1.24 11.52
C GLN A 91 -7.71 0.64 12.65
N ILE A 92 -7.52 -0.63 12.95
CA ILE A 92 -8.19 -1.36 14.03
C ILE A 92 -7.17 -1.64 15.14
N PRO A 93 -7.28 -1.02 16.31
CA PRO A 93 -6.43 -1.37 17.45
C PRO A 93 -6.74 -2.79 17.93
N LEU A 94 -5.72 -3.65 18.06
CA LEU A 94 -5.89 -5.05 18.49
C LEU A 94 -5.86 -5.25 20.02
N GLN A 95 -5.31 -4.27 20.74
CA GLN A 95 -5.15 -4.36 22.20
C GLN A 95 -5.58 -3.07 22.89
N THR A 96 -5.92 -3.16 24.16
CA THR A 96 -6.26 -2.01 24.99
C THR A 96 -5.09 -1.02 25.09
N SER A 97 -3.85 -1.54 25.08
CA SER A 97 -2.62 -0.73 25.04
C SER A 97 -2.37 -0.03 23.70
N ARG A 98 -3.08 -0.46 22.64
CA ARG A 98 -2.97 0.08 21.26
C ARG A 98 -1.57 0.04 20.65
N THR A 99 -0.74 -0.83 21.15
CA THR A 99 0.60 -1.05 20.62
C THR A 99 0.59 -1.90 19.36
N ALA A 100 -0.49 -2.67 19.11
CA ALA A 100 -0.66 -3.47 17.90
C ALA A 100 -1.92 -3.04 17.15
N GLN A 101 -1.87 -3.07 15.83
CA GLN A 101 -2.96 -2.69 14.93
C GLN A 101 -3.10 -3.70 13.80
N LEU A 102 -4.34 -3.86 13.33
CA LEU A 102 -4.71 -4.52 12.09
C LEU A 102 -5.31 -3.46 11.16
N CYS A 103 -4.91 -3.47 9.90
CA CYS A 103 -5.46 -2.58 8.88
C CYS A 103 -5.94 -3.39 7.68
N PRO A 104 -7.26 -3.55 7.47
CA PRO A 104 -7.76 -3.89 6.15
C PRO A 104 -7.39 -2.77 5.17
N VAL A 105 -6.92 -3.15 4.00
CA VAL A 105 -6.42 -2.21 2.98
C VAL A 105 -6.89 -2.65 1.59
N ALA A 106 -7.08 -1.66 0.72
CA ALA A 106 -7.36 -1.87 -0.69
C ALA A 106 -6.59 -0.83 -1.51
N SER A 107 -6.18 -1.22 -2.72
CA SER A 107 -5.51 -0.32 -3.65
C SER A 107 -5.83 -0.65 -5.10
N LEU A 108 -5.76 0.38 -5.94
CA LEU A 108 -5.82 0.32 -7.38
C LEU A 108 -4.57 1.01 -7.92
N SER A 109 -3.83 0.32 -8.79
CA SER A 109 -2.73 0.87 -9.55
C SER A 109 -3.06 0.80 -11.04
N ILE A 110 -2.77 1.86 -11.76
CA ILE A 110 -2.92 1.93 -13.21
C ILE A 110 -1.58 2.41 -13.74
N ALA A 111 -0.96 1.62 -14.62
CA ALA A 111 0.28 1.98 -15.29
C ALA A 111 0.08 2.14 -16.79
N SER A 112 0.74 3.12 -17.37
CA SER A 112 0.78 3.38 -18.81
C SER A 112 2.23 3.38 -19.28
N GLY A 113 2.53 2.64 -20.32
CA GLY A 113 3.87 2.39 -20.83
C GLY A 113 4.49 1.10 -20.22
N PRO A 114 5.71 0.76 -20.67
CA PRO A 114 6.48 1.40 -21.70
C PRO A 114 5.83 1.23 -23.10
N ASN A 115 5.99 2.24 -23.94
CA ASN A 115 5.47 2.24 -25.30
C ASN A 115 6.58 1.83 -26.28
N ASP A 116 6.19 1.37 -27.47
CA ASP A 116 7.09 1.01 -28.58
C ASP A 116 8.07 -0.17 -28.33
N ILE A 117 7.95 -0.89 -27.21
CA ILE A 117 8.85 -2.02 -26.89
C ILE A 117 8.68 -3.25 -27.80
N PHE A 118 7.49 -3.43 -28.38
CA PHE A 118 7.18 -4.50 -29.34
C PHE A 118 7.10 -4.00 -30.78
N GLY A 119 7.46 -2.72 -31.03
CA GLY A 119 7.41 -2.05 -32.33
C GLY A 119 6.76 -0.68 -32.24
N ALA A 120 6.99 0.17 -33.24
CA ALA A 120 6.44 1.52 -33.25
C ALA A 120 4.92 1.50 -33.23
N GLY A 121 4.31 2.24 -32.31
CA GLY A 121 2.87 2.35 -32.16
C GLY A 121 2.22 1.25 -31.30
N VAL A 122 3.01 0.44 -30.58
CA VAL A 122 2.48 -0.54 -29.63
C VAL A 122 2.47 0.08 -28.23
N ASP A 123 1.27 0.25 -27.68
CA ASP A 123 1.04 0.80 -26.37
C ASP A 123 0.75 -0.32 -25.35
N MET A 124 1.42 -0.25 -24.19
CA MET A 124 1.20 -1.16 -23.08
C MET A 124 0.55 -0.42 -21.92
N SER A 125 -0.42 -1.06 -21.29
CA SER A 125 -1.02 -0.56 -20.05
C SER A 125 -1.29 -1.70 -19.09
N SER A 126 -1.29 -1.41 -17.79
CA SER A 126 -1.67 -2.38 -16.79
C SER A 126 -2.57 -1.77 -15.72
N ARG A 127 -3.40 -2.63 -15.15
CA ARG A 127 -4.27 -2.28 -14.02
C ARG A 127 -4.19 -3.37 -12.97
N THR A 128 -3.82 -3.00 -11.75
CA THR A 128 -3.76 -3.92 -10.61
C THR A 128 -4.77 -3.48 -9.54
N LEU A 129 -5.67 -4.37 -9.18
CA LEU A 129 -6.54 -4.24 -8.01
C LEU A 129 -6.01 -5.17 -6.91
N ALA A 130 -5.75 -4.62 -5.73
CA ALA A 130 -5.30 -5.41 -4.59
C ALA A 130 -6.13 -5.10 -3.35
N PHE A 131 -6.39 -6.13 -2.56
CA PHE A 131 -7.05 -6.03 -1.26
C PHE A 131 -6.40 -7.01 -0.28
N GLY A 132 -6.36 -6.63 0.99
CA GLY A 132 -5.69 -7.46 1.99
C GLY A 132 -5.73 -6.86 3.37
N ALA A 133 -4.78 -7.27 4.18
CA ALA A 133 -4.62 -6.77 5.53
C ALA A 133 -3.15 -6.59 5.88
N ALA A 134 -2.88 -5.56 6.69
CA ALA A 134 -1.59 -5.31 7.29
C ALA A 134 -1.69 -5.39 8.80
N VAL A 135 -0.66 -5.91 9.45
CA VAL A 135 -0.53 -5.94 10.91
C VAL A 135 0.80 -5.30 11.30
N GLY A 136 0.84 -4.69 12.47
CA GLY A 136 2.08 -4.18 13.00
C GLY A 136 1.99 -3.90 14.49
N ALA A 137 3.14 -3.74 15.11
CA ALA A 137 3.23 -3.50 16.54
C ALA A 137 4.34 -2.49 16.88
N LEU A 138 4.13 -1.73 17.95
CA LEU A 138 5.17 -0.93 18.56
C LEU A 138 6.00 -1.83 19.49
N VAL A 139 7.26 -2.10 19.14
CA VAL A 139 8.15 -2.97 19.92
C VAL A 139 9.28 -2.20 20.60
N GLY A 140 9.62 -1.03 20.12
CA GLY A 140 10.64 -0.16 20.70
C GLY A 140 10.17 1.29 20.73
N HIS A 141 10.36 1.94 21.87
CA HIS A 141 9.98 3.33 22.06
C HIS A 141 11.06 4.05 22.86
N SER A 142 11.57 5.12 22.29
CA SER A 142 12.38 6.11 23.00
C SER A 142 11.72 7.48 22.85
N SER A 143 12.21 8.49 23.55
CA SER A 143 11.72 9.87 23.41
C SER A 143 11.85 10.42 21.96
N GLN A 144 12.73 9.82 21.15
CA GLN A 144 13.06 10.31 19.81
C GLN A 144 12.64 9.37 18.70
N MET A 145 12.49 8.05 18.95
CA MET A 145 12.24 7.06 17.90
C MET A 145 11.30 5.94 18.37
N GLN A 146 10.41 5.51 17.48
CA GLN A 146 9.56 4.33 17.63
C GLN A 146 9.95 3.29 16.57
N ILE A 147 9.98 2.02 16.93
CA ILE A 147 10.27 0.90 16.04
C ILE A 147 8.99 0.09 15.85
N LEU A 148 8.56 -0.05 14.60
CA LEU A 148 7.26 -0.57 14.18
C LEU A 148 7.44 -1.71 13.17
N PRO A 149 7.79 -2.95 13.60
CA PRO A 149 7.71 -4.09 12.70
C PRO A 149 6.29 -4.25 12.18
N ASN A 150 6.17 -4.51 10.89
CA ASN A 150 4.91 -4.67 10.21
C ASN A 150 4.98 -5.76 9.15
N ALA A 151 3.83 -6.35 8.85
CA ALA A 151 3.66 -7.32 7.79
C ALA A 151 2.32 -7.08 7.09
N SER A 152 2.24 -7.36 5.81
CA SER A 152 0.96 -7.33 5.09
C SER A 152 0.86 -8.48 4.10
N PHE A 153 -0.37 -8.91 3.86
CA PHE A 153 -0.70 -9.84 2.79
C PHE A 153 -1.84 -9.26 1.96
N HIS A 154 -1.65 -9.25 0.65
CA HIS A 154 -2.63 -8.78 -0.32
C HIS A 154 -2.90 -9.87 -1.35
N LEU A 155 -4.15 -9.99 -1.76
CA LEU A 155 -4.52 -10.65 -3.01
C LEU A 155 -4.60 -9.58 -4.09
N ALA A 156 -3.85 -9.75 -5.14
CA ALA A 156 -3.77 -8.85 -6.28
C ALA A 156 -4.28 -9.54 -7.53
N ASN A 157 -4.99 -8.77 -8.36
CA ASN A 157 -5.34 -9.16 -9.72
C ASN A 157 -4.81 -8.07 -10.65
N THR A 158 -3.90 -8.45 -11.52
CA THR A 158 -3.30 -7.57 -12.52
C THR A 158 -3.83 -7.95 -13.89
N ARG A 159 -4.30 -6.96 -14.64
CA ARG A 159 -4.62 -7.07 -16.05
C ARG A 159 -3.63 -6.24 -16.84
N VAL A 160 -2.97 -6.86 -17.80
CA VAL A 160 -2.08 -6.20 -18.76
C VAL A 160 -2.80 -6.17 -20.11
N SER A 161 -2.74 -5.04 -20.79
CA SER A 161 -3.30 -4.85 -22.13
C SER A 161 -2.21 -4.28 -23.03
N VAL A 162 -2.14 -4.84 -24.24
CA VAL A 162 -1.25 -4.40 -25.32
C VAL A 162 -2.12 -4.03 -26.51
N ASP A 163 -1.91 -2.87 -27.09
CA ASP A 163 -2.67 -2.32 -28.22
C ASP A 163 -1.68 -1.88 -29.30
N ASP A 164 -1.85 -2.34 -30.54
CA ASP A 164 -1.03 -1.97 -31.69
C ASP A 164 -1.74 -1.00 -32.67
N GLY A 165 -2.89 -0.45 -32.24
CA GLY A 165 -3.73 0.45 -33.03
C GLY A 165 -4.68 -0.26 -33.99
N THR A 166 -4.51 -1.57 -34.21
CA THR A 166 -5.38 -2.42 -35.05
C THR A 166 -6.01 -3.54 -34.25
N ASP A 167 -5.24 -4.17 -33.39
CA ASP A 167 -5.65 -5.27 -32.54
C ASP A 167 -5.28 -4.97 -31.08
N SER A 168 -6.08 -5.47 -30.13
CA SER A 168 -5.78 -5.39 -28.72
C SER A 168 -5.83 -6.77 -28.07
N ALA A 169 -4.81 -7.09 -27.28
CA ALA A 169 -4.76 -8.30 -26.47
C ALA A 169 -4.68 -7.92 -24.98
N ALA A 170 -5.35 -8.72 -24.15
CA ALA A 170 -5.27 -8.52 -22.70
C ALA A 170 -5.20 -9.86 -22.00
N ASP A 171 -4.37 -9.92 -20.96
CA ASP A 171 -4.26 -11.05 -20.07
C ASP A 171 -4.42 -10.60 -18.61
N SER A 172 -4.82 -11.52 -17.72
CA SER A 172 -5.00 -11.20 -16.31
C SER A 172 -4.49 -12.33 -15.41
N GLU A 173 -3.79 -11.95 -14.39
CA GLU A 173 -3.21 -12.86 -13.42
C GLU A 173 -3.57 -12.45 -11.99
N SER A 174 -3.78 -13.45 -11.14
CA SER A 174 -4.05 -13.26 -9.70
C SER A 174 -2.96 -13.91 -8.88
N TYR A 175 -2.45 -13.17 -7.90
CA TYR A 175 -1.37 -13.63 -7.03
C TYR A 175 -1.49 -13.05 -5.63
N GLY A 176 -0.76 -13.65 -4.68
CA GLY A 176 -0.55 -13.11 -3.35
C GLY A 176 0.68 -12.20 -3.32
N LEU A 177 0.68 -11.18 -2.46
CA LEU A 177 1.83 -10.36 -2.17
C LEU A 177 2.04 -10.27 -0.66
N LEU A 178 3.09 -10.91 -0.16
CA LEU A 178 3.53 -10.82 1.23
C LEU A 178 4.58 -9.72 1.36
N THR A 179 4.34 -8.72 2.22
CA THR A 179 5.33 -7.69 2.52
C THR A 179 5.70 -7.72 4.00
N LEU A 180 7.00 -7.68 4.27
CA LEU A 180 7.57 -7.58 5.61
C LEU A 180 8.39 -6.31 5.71
N GLY A 181 8.16 -5.51 6.74
CA GLY A 181 8.84 -4.23 6.90
C GLY A 181 9.10 -3.85 8.36
N THR A 182 9.86 -2.79 8.53
CA THR A 182 10.08 -2.18 9.84
C THR A 182 10.08 -0.65 9.71
N GLY A 183 9.07 -0.01 10.28
CA GLY A 183 9.00 1.45 10.35
C GLY A 183 9.86 2.00 11.49
N PHE A 184 10.67 3.00 11.18
CA PHE A 184 11.41 3.83 12.14
C PHE A 184 10.75 5.21 12.14
N VAL A 185 9.96 5.53 13.17
CA VAL A 185 9.23 6.80 13.26
C VAL A 185 9.97 7.75 14.19
N PHE A 186 10.37 8.88 13.64
CA PHE A 186 11.11 9.95 14.34
C PHE A 186 10.17 11.12 14.65
N SER A 187 10.18 11.58 15.89
CA SER A 187 9.42 12.77 16.34
C SER A 187 7.92 12.73 15.98
N SER A 188 7.32 11.56 15.83
CA SER A 188 5.92 11.32 15.42
C SER A 188 5.50 11.95 14.08
N ARG A 189 6.41 12.53 13.32
CA ARG A 189 6.14 13.23 12.06
C ARG A 189 6.82 12.63 10.85
N PHE A 190 8.00 12.06 11.02
CA PHE A 190 8.81 11.50 9.94
C PHE A 190 9.04 10.02 10.19
N SER A 191 9.02 9.20 9.15
CA SER A 191 9.42 7.80 9.22
C SER A 191 10.20 7.36 8.00
N LEU A 192 10.96 6.29 8.21
CA LEU A 192 11.55 5.46 7.17
C LEU A 192 11.05 4.04 7.35
N ASN A 193 10.64 3.38 6.28
CA ASN A 193 10.14 2.02 6.28
C ASN A 193 10.84 1.18 5.19
N PRO A 194 11.98 0.54 5.50
CA PRO A 194 12.51 -0.53 4.66
C PRO A 194 11.59 -1.74 4.70
N SER A 195 11.43 -2.41 3.55
CA SER A 195 10.56 -3.57 3.40
C SER A 195 11.06 -4.53 2.32
N ILE A 196 10.61 -5.77 2.43
CA ILE A 196 10.77 -6.80 1.40
C ILE A 196 9.37 -7.27 1.03
N SER A 197 9.09 -7.34 -0.27
CA SER A 197 7.85 -7.87 -0.81
C SER A 197 8.13 -9.14 -1.61
N ILE A 198 7.33 -10.16 -1.37
CA ILE A 198 7.48 -11.50 -1.94
C ILE A 198 6.17 -11.85 -2.65
N PRO A 199 6.15 -11.94 -3.97
CA PRO A 199 5.02 -12.47 -4.71
C PRO A 199 4.82 -13.97 -4.40
N VAL A 200 3.58 -14.41 -4.31
CA VAL A 200 3.19 -15.80 -4.02
C VAL A 200 2.20 -16.24 -5.08
N GLY A 201 2.52 -17.31 -5.79
CA GLY A 201 1.68 -17.84 -6.86
C GLY A 201 1.79 -17.06 -8.17
N LEU A 202 2.89 -16.36 -8.39
CA LEU A 202 3.25 -15.67 -9.62
C LEU A 202 4.56 -16.28 -10.14
N ASP A 203 4.49 -17.04 -11.21
CA ASP A 203 5.66 -17.71 -11.77
C ASP A 203 6.67 -16.72 -12.37
N GLY A 204 7.96 -16.99 -12.14
CA GLY A 204 9.04 -16.13 -12.64
C GLY A 204 9.20 -14.79 -11.92
N SER A 205 8.46 -14.54 -10.86
CA SER A 205 8.57 -13.31 -10.08
C SER A 205 9.66 -13.41 -9.01
N SER A 206 10.37 -12.30 -8.77
CA SER A 206 11.38 -12.17 -7.73
C SER A 206 10.87 -11.34 -6.55
N ALA A 207 11.52 -11.50 -5.39
CA ALA A 207 11.31 -10.61 -4.26
C ALA A 207 11.83 -9.21 -4.60
N SER A 208 11.16 -8.17 -4.06
CA SER A 208 11.60 -6.79 -4.18
C SER A 208 11.97 -6.20 -2.83
N PHE A 209 12.96 -5.32 -2.84
CA PHE A 209 13.32 -4.49 -1.68
C PHE A 209 12.75 -3.09 -1.87
N GLY A 210 12.09 -2.57 -0.84
CA GLY A 210 11.49 -1.23 -0.82
C GLY A 210 12.05 -0.36 0.29
N LEU A 211 12.10 0.96 0.03
CA LEU A 211 12.37 1.98 1.05
C LEU A 211 11.41 3.14 0.84
N VAL A 212 10.61 3.44 1.85
CA VAL A 212 9.64 4.54 1.82
C VAL A 212 9.90 5.49 2.99
N GLY A 213 10.03 6.77 2.68
CA GLY A 213 9.99 7.87 3.63
C GLY A 213 8.57 8.45 3.70
N ALA A 214 8.11 8.78 4.91
CA ALA A 214 6.82 9.45 5.10
C ALA A 214 6.94 10.65 6.03
N MET A 215 6.17 11.70 5.75
CA MET A 215 6.08 12.89 6.59
C MET A 215 4.62 13.28 6.80
N ASN A 216 4.24 13.54 8.05
CA ASN A 216 2.90 14.00 8.42
C ASN A 216 2.86 15.51 8.62
N PHE A 217 1.79 16.13 8.13
CA PHE A 217 1.50 17.54 8.24
C PHE A 217 0.12 17.75 8.89
N GLY A 218 -0.06 18.92 9.48
CA GLY A 218 -1.31 19.33 10.11
C GLY A 218 -1.32 19.04 11.63
N ARG A 219 -2.24 19.70 12.32
CA ARG A 219 -2.54 19.56 13.75
C ARG A 219 -3.84 18.81 13.94
#